data_c11261a86bccf859faf3a0dd2babcbb6
#
_entry.id   c11261a86bccf859faf3a0dd2babcbb6
#
_cell.length_a   1.000
_cell.length_b   1.000
_cell.length_c   1.000
_cell.angle_alpha   90.00
_cell.angle_beta   90.00
_cell.angle_gamma   90.00
#
_symmetry.space_group_name_H-M   'P 1'
#
loop_
_entity.id
_entity.type
_entity.pdbx_description
1 polymer ?
#
loop_
_entity_poly.entity_id
_entity_poly.type
_entity_poly.pdbx_seq_one_letter_code
_entity_poly.pdbx_strand_id
1 'polypeptide(L)'
;MTSPDAANPFLDRIVTGLTGTTEIVVGREHTAPFVGSGRIAVLATPVMINLIEAAALAAIEHLLPAGHQSLGIQLDVSHTAATPVGLRVTATAEVTKVDGRIVTFRVAARDEFEPIGGGTHRRVVVSVARFDERVQRKLARKNTGGG
;
A
#
# COMPACT_ATOMS: atom_id res chain seq x y z
N MET A 1 18.41 -19.67 20.79
CA MET A 1 17.30 -18.73 20.78
C MET A 1 17.18 -18.11 19.40
N THR A 2 16.07 -18.30 18.74
CA THR A 2 15.83 -17.74 17.43
C THR A 2 15.47 -16.26 17.54
N SER A 3 15.91 -15.44 16.58
CA SER A 3 15.46 -14.07 16.49
C SER A 3 13.95 -14.01 16.19
N PRO A 4 13.24 -12.93 16.55
CA PRO A 4 11.83 -12.80 16.20
C PRO A 4 11.55 -13.00 14.71
N ASP A 5 12.45 -12.55 13.84
CA ASP A 5 12.30 -12.69 12.39
C ASP A 5 12.44 -14.13 11.96
N ALA A 6 13.38 -14.87 12.54
CA ALA A 6 13.60 -16.29 12.23
C ALA A 6 12.48 -17.18 12.80
N ALA A 7 11.72 -16.69 13.79
CA ALA A 7 10.67 -17.44 14.45
C ALA A 7 9.28 -17.19 13.86
N ASN A 8 9.16 -16.63 12.65
CA ASN A 8 7.87 -16.31 12.06
C ASN A 8 7.53 -17.26 10.90
N PRO A 9 7.14 -18.54 11.21
CA PRO A 9 6.80 -19.49 10.16
C PRO A 9 5.53 -19.10 9.39
N PHE A 10 4.69 -18.23 9.97
CA PHE A 10 3.47 -17.79 9.35
C PHE A 10 3.73 -17.00 8.06
N LEU A 11 4.76 -16.15 8.07
CA LEU A 11 5.15 -15.36 6.91
C LEU A 11 6.56 -15.77 6.43
N ASP A 12 6.83 -17.06 6.38
CA ASP A 12 8.17 -17.59 6.07
C ASP A 12 8.65 -17.25 4.65
N ARG A 13 7.73 -16.94 3.74
CA ARG A 13 8.07 -16.54 2.38
C ARG A 13 8.28 -15.03 2.22
N ILE A 14 7.94 -14.24 3.24
CA ILE A 14 8.12 -12.80 3.22
C ILE A 14 9.44 -12.47 3.88
N VAL A 15 10.40 -12.05 3.07
CA VAL A 15 11.76 -11.73 3.51
C VAL A 15 12.11 -10.31 3.14
N THR A 16 13.04 -9.72 3.90
CA THR A 16 13.56 -8.38 3.57
C THR A 16 14.22 -8.40 2.20
N GLY A 17 14.07 -7.30 1.46
CA GLY A 17 14.61 -7.19 0.11
C GLY A 17 13.63 -7.56 -0.99
N LEU A 18 12.49 -8.19 -0.69
CA LEU A 18 11.45 -8.39 -1.69
C LEU A 18 10.98 -7.05 -2.22
N THR A 19 10.82 -6.94 -3.54
CA THR A 19 10.42 -5.69 -4.20
C THR A 19 9.19 -5.90 -5.06
N GLY A 20 8.44 -4.82 -5.23
CA GLY A 20 7.34 -4.74 -6.17
C GLY A 20 7.36 -3.41 -6.88
N THR A 21 6.80 -3.37 -8.07
CA THR A 21 6.78 -2.18 -8.92
C THR A 21 5.43 -2.07 -9.61
N THR A 22 4.92 -0.85 -9.72
CA THR A 22 3.72 -0.54 -10.48
C THR A 22 3.93 0.75 -11.25
N GLU A 23 3.18 0.94 -12.33
CA GLU A 23 3.29 2.17 -13.11
C GLU A 23 1.96 2.54 -13.74
N ILE A 24 1.79 3.84 -13.99
CA ILE A 24 0.71 4.38 -14.81
C ILE A 24 1.27 5.44 -15.74
N VAL A 25 0.53 5.76 -16.79
CA VAL A 25 0.67 7.03 -17.51
C VAL A 25 -0.41 7.95 -16.95
N VAL A 26 -0.02 9.12 -16.46
CA VAL A 26 -0.95 10.04 -15.81
C VAL A 26 -2.00 10.49 -16.83
N GLY A 27 -3.25 10.19 -16.57
CA GLY A 27 -4.40 10.66 -17.33
C GLY A 27 -5.20 11.71 -16.54
N ARG A 28 -6.24 12.24 -17.15
CA ARG A 28 -7.12 13.21 -16.49
C ARG A 28 -7.72 12.66 -15.20
N GLU A 29 -8.08 11.38 -15.19
CA GLU A 29 -8.68 10.69 -14.03
C GLU A 29 -7.73 10.58 -12.83
N HIS A 30 -6.45 10.82 -13.04
CA HIS A 30 -5.43 10.76 -12.00
C HIS A 30 -5.09 12.12 -11.42
N THR A 31 -5.73 13.19 -11.89
CA THR A 31 -5.39 14.55 -11.48
C THR A 31 -6.09 14.95 -10.18
N ALA A 32 -5.48 15.89 -9.47
CA ALA A 32 -6.01 16.39 -8.19
C ALA A 32 -7.44 16.93 -8.30
N PRO A 33 -7.80 17.72 -9.32
CA PRO A 33 -9.20 18.16 -9.44
C PRO A 33 -10.19 17.01 -9.66
N PHE A 34 -9.80 16.01 -10.43
CA PHE A 34 -10.67 14.87 -10.72
C PHE A 34 -10.98 14.06 -9.46
N VAL A 35 -9.97 13.80 -8.62
CA VAL A 35 -10.15 13.00 -7.40
C VAL A 35 -10.56 13.84 -6.20
N GLY A 36 -10.53 15.16 -6.31
CA GLY A 36 -10.98 16.07 -5.25
C GLY A 36 -9.92 16.40 -4.21
N SER A 37 -8.63 16.19 -4.49
CA SER A 37 -7.55 16.43 -3.53
C SER A 37 -6.82 17.76 -3.75
N GLY A 38 -7.19 18.53 -4.76
CA GLY A 38 -6.58 19.81 -5.07
C GLY A 38 -7.18 20.42 -6.33
N ARG A 39 -6.67 21.57 -6.74
CA ARG A 39 -7.22 22.32 -7.89
C ARG A 39 -6.28 22.41 -9.07
N ILE A 40 -5.03 22.00 -8.91
CA ILE A 40 -4.03 22.02 -9.98
C ILE A 40 -4.05 20.69 -10.70
N ALA A 41 -4.07 20.71 -12.03
CA ALA A 41 -4.22 19.52 -12.87
C ALA A 41 -2.89 18.76 -13.02
N VAL A 42 -2.42 18.18 -11.94
CA VAL A 42 -1.25 17.33 -11.87
C VAL A 42 -1.62 16.05 -11.13
N LEU A 43 -0.74 15.05 -11.15
CA LEU A 43 -0.95 13.80 -10.44
C LEU A 43 -1.38 14.07 -9.00
N ALA A 44 -2.51 13.51 -8.60
CA ALA A 44 -3.05 13.65 -7.26
C ALA A 44 -2.22 12.83 -6.25
N THR A 45 -2.01 13.38 -5.06
CA THR A 45 -1.32 12.66 -3.98
C THR A 45 -2.00 11.34 -3.64
N PRO A 46 -3.35 11.25 -3.51
CA PRO A 46 -3.98 9.95 -3.27
C PRO A 46 -3.71 8.92 -4.36
N VAL A 47 -3.55 9.34 -5.61
CA VAL A 47 -3.23 8.40 -6.71
C VAL A 47 -1.78 7.91 -6.57
N MET A 48 -0.84 8.77 -6.21
CA MET A 48 0.53 8.34 -5.91
C MET A 48 0.55 7.31 -4.78
N ILE A 49 -0.22 7.55 -3.73
CA ILE A 49 -0.35 6.60 -2.62
C ILE A 49 -0.94 5.28 -3.09
N ASN A 50 -1.93 5.33 -3.95
CA ASN A 50 -2.53 4.13 -4.54
C ASN A 50 -1.49 3.28 -5.28
N LEU A 51 -0.63 3.92 -6.06
CA LEU A 51 0.46 3.24 -6.76
C LEU A 51 1.47 2.62 -5.78
N ILE A 52 1.79 3.32 -4.71
CA ILE A 52 2.69 2.84 -3.67
C ILE A 52 2.11 1.59 -3.01
N GLU A 53 0.82 1.61 -2.66
CA GLU A 53 0.16 0.44 -2.09
C GLU A 53 0.13 -0.73 -3.08
N ALA A 54 -0.13 -0.47 -4.35
CA ALA A 54 -0.13 -1.50 -5.38
C ALA A 54 1.27 -2.11 -5.57
N ALA A 55 2.33 -1.30 -5.46
CA ALA A 55 3.69 -1.80 -5.50
C ALA A 55 4.00 -2.73 -4.32
N ALA A 56 3.50 -2.39 -3.12
CA ALA A 56 3.65 -3.24 -1.94
C ALA A 56 2.90 -4.58 -2.13
N LEU A 57 1.69 -4.55 -2.69
CA LEU A 57 0.95 -5.76 -3.03
C LEU A 57 1.73 -6.63 -4.02
N ALA A 58 2.32 -6.01 -5.05
CA ALA A 58 3.12 -6.74 -6.04
C ALA A 58 4.31 -7.45 -5.39
N ALA A 59 4.86 -6.89 -4.31
CA ALA A 59 5.98 -7.48 -3.60
C ALA A 59 5.61 -8.74 -2.81
N ILE A 60 4.44 -8.79 -2.17
CA ILE A 60 4.18 -9.80 -1.15
C ILE A 60 2.88 -10.59 -1.30
N GLU A 61 1.84 -10.08 -1.97
CA GLU A 61 0.51 -10.67 -1.86
C GLU A 61 0.47 -12.13 -2.33
N HIS A 62 1.19 -12.44 -3.40
CA HIS A 62 1.27 -13.80 -3.96
C HIS A 62 2.05 -14.79 -3.07
N LEU A 63 2.73 -14.29 -2.04
CA LEU A 63 3.53 -15.11 -1.11
C LEU A 63 2.84 -15.32 0.23
N LEU A 64 1.65 -14.77 0.43
CA LEU A 64 0.93 -14.90 1.69
C LEU A 64 0.32 -16.29 1.82
N PRO A 65 0.10 -16.77 3.06
CA PRO A 65 -0.59 -18.04 3.29
C PRO A 65 -1.99 -18.04 2.71
N ALA A 66 -2.51 -19.21 2.37
CA ALA A 66 -3.87 -19.36 1.85
C ALA A 66 -4.88 -18.71 2.79
N GLY A 67 -5.88 -18.03 2.23
CA GLY A 67 -6.93 -17.37 3.00
C GLY A 67 -6.49 -16.09 3.71
N HIS A 68 -5.29 -15.58 3.40
CA HIS A 68 -4.77 -14.36 4.01
C HIS A 68 -4.48 -13.31 2.95
N GLN A 69 -4.69 -12.05 3.31
CA GLN A 69 -4.39 -10.89 2.49
C GLN A 69 -3.85 -9.78 3.39
N SER A 70 -3.19 -8.80 2.77
CA SER A 70 -2.68 -7.66 3.53
C SER A 70 -3.54 -6.44 3.34
N LEU A 71 -3.55 -5.59 4.37
CA LEU A 71 -4.22 -4.29 4.36
C LEU A 71 -3.22 -3.21 4.78
N GLY A 72 -3.27 -2.07 4.12
CA GLY A 72 -2.49 -0.91 4.51
C GLY A 72 -2.95 -0.35 5.84
N ILE A 73 -2.02 -0.12 6.76
CA ILE A 73 -2.32 0.42 8.10
C ILE A 73 -1.59 1.71 8.41
N GLN A 74 -0.53 2.02 7.67
CA GLN A 74 0.23 3.23 7.91
C GLN A 74 0.94 3.68 6.64
N LEU A 75 0.92 4.97 6.42
CA LEU A 75 1.64 5.64 5.35
C LEU A 75 2.30 6.88 5.91
N ASP A 76 3.61 6.95 5.75
CA ASP A 76 4.40 8.14 6.09
C ASP A 76 5.20 8.48 4.85
N VAL A 77 4.57 9.25 3.95
CA VAL A 77 5.12 9.55 2.63
C VAL A 77 5.04 11.04 2.34
N SER A 78 5.99 11.50 1.53
CA SER A 78 6.00 12.86 0.99
C SER A 78 5.67 12.82 -0.49
N HIS A 79 5.07 13.88 -0.99
CA HIS A 79 4.83 14.11 -2.42
C HIS A 79 5.40 15.49 -2.73
N THR A 80 6.55 15.54 -3.37
CA THR A 80 7.41 16.73 -3.41
C THR A 80 7.60 17.32 -4.79
N ALA A 81 7.15 16.65 -5.86
CA ALA A 81 7.26 17.15 -7.22
C ALA A 81 5.99 16.83 -8.00
N ALA A 82 5.56 17.77 -8.82
CA ALA A 82 4.34 17.63 -9.62
C ALA A 82 4.61 16.86 -10.91
N THR A 83 3.65 16.02 -11.31
CA THR A 83 3.71 15.30 -12.58
C THR A 83 2.48 15.65 -13.42
N PRO A 84 2.68 16.23 -14.61
CA PRO A 84 1.58 16.55 -15.50
C PRO A 84 1.00 15.33 -16.21
N VAL A 85 -0.21 15.48 -16.74
CA VAL A 85 -0.83 14.47 -17.60
C VAL A 85 0.10 14.14 -18.77
N GLY A 86 0.20 12.86 -19.09
CA GLY A 86 1.00 12.34 -20.19
C GLY A 86 2.32 11.71 -19.77
N LEU A 87 2.80 11.96 -18.56
CA LEU A 87 4.04 11.34 -18.08
C LEU A 87 3.75 10.01 -17.38
N ARG A 88 4.73 9.12 -17.45
CA ARG A 88 4.71 7.86 -16.73
C ARG A 88 5.20 8.07 -15.30
N VAL A 89 4.50 7.44 -14.36
CA VAL A 89 4.90 7.39 -12.95
C VAL A 89 5.10 5.94 -12.57
N THR A 90 6.21 5.66 -11.91
CA THR A 90 6.57 4.33 -11.42
C THR A 90 6.70 4.39 -9.90
N ALA A 91 6.03 3.49 -9.21
CA ALA A 91 6.18 3.30 -7.77
C ALA A 91 6.87 1.98 -7.49
N THR A 92 7.73 1.99 -6.47
CA THR A 92 8.45 0.80 -6.00
C THR A 92 8.25 0.65 -4.51
N ALA A 93 8.24 -0.60 -4.05
CA ALA A 93 8.18 -0.94 -2.64
C ALA A 93 9.17 -2.04 -2.36
N GLU A 94 9.88 -1.93 -1.25
CA GLU A 94 10.85 -2.94 -0.80
C GLU A 94 10.57 -3.29 0.65
N VAL A 95 10.46 -4.58 0.95
CA VAL A 95 10.29 -5.06 2.32
C VAL A 95 11.55 -4.78 3.12
N THR A 96 11.41 -4.05 4.23
CA THR A 96 12.52 -3.71 5.11
C THR A 96 12.42 -4.39 6.47
N LYS A 97 11.22 -4.83 6.87
CA LYS A 97 11.02 -5.50 8.17
C LYS A 97 9.77 -6.36 8.12
N VAL A 98 9.84 -7.52 8.76
CA VAL A 98 8.69 -8.39 9.01
C VAL A 98 8.63 -8.63 10.52
N ASP A 99 7.52 -8.25 11.14
CA ASP A 99 7.33 -8.38 12.59
C ASP A 99 5.94 -8.93 12.85
N GLY A 100 5.85 -10.23 13.17
CA GLY A 100 4.58 -10.89 13.33
C GLY A 100 3.77 -10.86 12.04
N ARG A 101 2.64 -10.16 12.08
CA ARG A 101 1.77 -9.99 10.91
C ARG A 101 1.97 -8.66 10.19
N ILE A 102 2.92 -7.86 10.64
CA ILE A 102 3.14 -6.53 10.08
C ILE A 102 4.37 -6.55 9.19
N VAL A 103 4.20 -6.08 7.98
CA VAL A 103 5.27 -5.94 6.99
C VAL A 103 5.49 -4.45 6.75
N THR A 104 6.74 -4.02 6.89
CA THR A 104 7.15 -2.63 6.67
C THR A 104 7.90 -2.54 5.35
N PHE A 105 7.60 -1.50 4.60
CA PHE A 105 8.18 -1.24 3.28
C PHE A 105 8.84 0.13 3.25
N ARG A 106 9.95 0.22 2.54
CA ARG A 106 10.42 1.48 2.00
C ARG A 106 9.78 1.66 0.63
N VAL A 107 9.21 2.82 0.37
CA VAL A 107 8.47 3.09 -0.85
C VAL A 107 8.99 4.36 -1.53
N ALA A 108 8.87 4.40 -2.85
CA ALA A 108 9.30 5.53 -3.64
C ALA A 108 8.43 5.63 -4.89
N ALA A 109 8.27 6.84 -5.39
CA ALA A 109 7.63 7.09 -6.68
C ALA A 109 8.46 8.11 -7.46
N ARG A 110 8.51 7.92 -8.77
CA ARG A 110 9.21 8.82 -9.67
C ARG A 110 8.45 8.96 -10.97
N ASP A 111 8.57 10.10 -11.63
CA ASP A 111 8.14 10.25 -13.01
C ASP A 111 9.33 10.02 -13.97
N GLU A 112 9.16 10.35 -15.24
CA GLU A 112 10.20 10.13 -16.24
C GLU A 112 11.45 10.96 -16.00
N PHE A 113 11.35 12.03 -15.21
CA PHE A 113 12.43 13.01 -15.06
C PHE A 113 13.03 13.05 -13.66
N GLU A 114 12.26 12.72 -12.61
CA GLU A 114 12.70 12.96 -11.23
C GLU A 114 11.95 12.11 -10.22
N PRO A 115 12.51 11.91 -9.02
CA PRO A 115 11.75 11.40 -7.89
C PRO A 115 10.62 12.39 -7.54
N ILE A 116 9.45 11.88 -7.26
CA ILE A 116 8.29 12.72 -6.91
C ILE A 116 7.81 12.51 -5.48
N GLY A 117 8.20 11.41 -4.85
CA GLY A 117 7.79 11.15 -3.47
C GLY A 117 8.33 9.83 -2.96
N GLY A 118 8.03 9.54 -1.70
CA GLY A 118 8.43 8.30 -1.07
C GLY A 118 8.38 8.39 0.45
N GLY A 119 8.77 7.32 1.11
CA GLY A 119 8.76 7.21 2.56
C GLY A 119 8.61 5.77 3.00
N THR A 120 7.73 5.54 3.99
CA THR A 120 7.48 4.20 4.55
C THR A 120 6.00 3.86 4.49
N HIS A 121 5.74 2.55 4.42
CA HIS A 121 4.39 2.00 4.36
C HIS A 121 4.36 0.72 5.18
N ARG A 122 3.29 0.51 5.94
CA ARG A 122 3.11 -0.71 6.71
C ARG A 122 1.79 -1.36 6.36
N ARG A 123 1.83 -2.69 6.27
CA ARG A 123 0.65 -3.50 5.99
C ARG A 123 0.53 -4.60 7.04
N VAL A 124 -0.70 -4.96 7.37
CA VAL A 124 -0.97 -6.08 8.27
C VAL A 124 -1.58 -7.22 7.46
N VAL A 125 -1.09 -8.43 7.72
CA VAL A 125 -1.63 -9.64 7.10
C VAL A 125 -2.77 -10.17 7.96
N VAL A 126 -3.93 -10.36 7.36
CA VAL A 126 -5.15 -10.78 8.07
C VAL A 126 -5.73 -12.05 7.46
N SER A 127 -6.40 -12.85 8.30
CA SER A 127 -7.30 -13.90 7.82
C SER A 127 -8.52 -13.22 7.21
N VAL A 128 -8.78 -13.48 5.93
CA VAL A 128 -9.92 -12.86 5.23
C VAL A 128 -11.23 -13.21 5.93
N ALA A 129 -11.40 -14.48 6.33
CA ALA A 129 -12.61 -14.92 7.00
C ALA A 129 -12.85 -14.21 8.34
N ARG A 130 -11.80 -14.11 9.18
CA ARG A 130 -11.91 -13.42 10.47
C ARG A 130 -12.12 -11.93 10.32
N PHE A 131 -11.47 -11.34 9.35
CA PHE A 131 -11.63 -9.93 9.06
C PHE A 131 -13.07 -9.63 8.61
N ASP A 132 -13.60 -10.44 7.71
CA ASP A 132 -14.98 -10.30 7.23
C ASP A 132 -15.98 -10.43 8.38
N GLU A 133 -15.80 -11.38 9.29
CA GLU A 133 -16.65 -11.50 10.47
C GLU A 133 -16.69 -10.23 11.30
N ARG A 134 -15.53 -9.59 11.50
CA ARG A 134 -15.46 -8.32 12.25
C ARG A 134 -16.17 -7.20 11.51
N VAL A 135 -16.02 -7.14 10.20
CA VAL A 135 -16.68 -6.13 9.37
C VAL A 135 -18.22 -6.33 9.45
N GLN A 136 -18.67 -7.57 9.35
CA GLN A 136 -20.10 -7.87 9.43
C GLN A 136 -20.67 -7.55 10.82
N ARG A 137 -19.93 -7.84 11.88
CA ARG A 137 -20.35 -7.44 13.24
C ARG A 137 -20.45 -5.93 13.38
N LYS A 138 -19.53 -5.18 12.79
CA LYS A 138 -19.58 -3.72 12.80
C LYS A 138 -20.81 -3.22 12.04
N LEU A 139 -21.08 -3.77 10.87
CA LEU A 139 -22.27 -3.42 10.08
C LEU A 139 -23.56 -3.73 10.82
N ALA A 140 -23.62 -4.87 11.52
CA ALA A 140 -24.80 -5.28 12.28
C ALA A 140 -25.14 -4.29 13.41
N ARG A 141 -24.14 -3.57 13.94
CA ARG A 141 -24.36 -2.54 14.97
C ARG A 141 -25.23 -1.39 14.45
N LYS A 142 -25.16 -1.09 13.17
CA LYS A 142 -26.03 -0.08 12.56
C LYS A 142 -27.49 -0.50 12.62
N ASN A 143 -27.78 -1.78 12.39
CA ASN A 143 -29.16 -2.31 12.38
C ASN A 143 -29.75 -2.45 13.78
N THR A 144 -28.92 -2.67 14.81
CA THR A 144 -29.37 -2.87 16.19
C THR A 144 -29.29 -1.61 17.03
N GLY A 145 -28.37 -0.71 16.70
CA GLY A 145 -28.15 0.53 17.45
C GLY A 145 -28.90 1.72 16.89
N GLY A 146 -29.57 1.57 15.75
CA GLY A 146 -30.21 2.66 15.04
C GLY A 146 -31.66 2.88 15.45
N GLY A 147 -32.00 2.49 16.66
CA GLY A 147 -33.32 2.71 17.17
C GLY A 147 -33.78 4.13 17.09
#